data_fc808b8dc0e31a5fb044b25f24b6b2aa
#
_entry.id   fc808b8dc0e31a5fb044b25f24b6b2aa
#
_cell.length_a   1.000
_cell.length_b   1.000
_cell.length_c   1.000
_cell.angle_alpha   90.00
_cell.angle_beta   90.00
_cell.angle_gamma   90.00
#
_symmetry.space_group_name_H-M   'P 1'
#
loop_
_entity.id
_entity.type
_entity.pdbx_description
1 polymer ?
#
loop_
_entity_poly.entity_id
_entity_poly.type
_entity_poly.pdbx_seq_one_letter_code
_entity_poly.pdbx_strand_id
1 'polypeptide(L)'
;MGLAPYGEPRFVDKIKDYLIDIKEDGTFRLDISYFKYHRGFRMTGRKFHKLFGRTPRQGETELTQFHMDLAASIQVVTEEIVLKMAKSLREETGIKNLCLAGGVALNCVANGKLLQENIFDEIWIQPASGDAGSALGAALVGWHQHQKQERVVNTSDSMKGTYLGPEFSNVDIVNYLEQIKAPFHTNNDPAVSYTHLTLPTTPYV
;
A
#
# COMPACT_ATOMS: atom_id res chain seq x y z
N MET A 1 1.48 4.93 -7.05
CA MET A 1 2.18 5.65 -5.97
C MET A 1 3.67 5.82 -6.26
N GLY A 2 4.46 4.77 -6.55
CA GLY A 2 5.90 4.91 -6.83
C GLY A 2 6.28 5.84 -7.99
N LEU A 3 5.37 6.06 -8.95
CA LEU A 3 5.58 6.97 -10.08
C LEU A 3 5.20 8.44 -9.77
N ALA A 4 4.43 8.68 -8.72
CA ALA A 4 3.91 10.01 -8.38
C ALA A 4 4.98 11.07 -8.13
N PRO A 5 6.14 10.79 -7.49
CA PRO A 5 7.18 11.79 -7.25
C PRO A 5 7.81 12.39 -8.52
N TYR A 6 7.63 11.74 -9.67
CA TYR A 6 8.21 12.16 -10.95
C TYR A 6 7.25 13.02 -11.78
N GLY A 7 6.02 13.26 -11.30
CA GLY A 7 4.99 14.01 -12.02
C GLY A 7 4.54 15.25 -11.29
N GLU A 8 3.78 16.06 -12.00
CA GLU A 8 3.05 17.20 -11.46
C GLU A 8 1.55 16.88 -11.40
N PRO A 9 0.82 17.31 -10.35
CA PRO A 9 -0.60 16.94 -10.16
C PRO A 9 -1.56 17.76 -11.04
N ARG A 10 -1.35 17.75 -12.35
CA ARG A 10 -2.10 18.58 -13.33
C ARG A 10 -3.53 18.13 -13.60
N PHE A 11 -3.89 16.91 -13.17
CA PHE A 11 -5.19 16.31 -13.48
C PHE A 11 -6.10 16.17 -12.26
N VAL A 12 -5.78 16.81 -11.15
CA VAL A 12 -6.57 16.70 -9.89
C VAL A 12 -8.01 17.12 -10.12
N ASP A 13 -8.24 18.32 -10.67
CA ASP A 13 -9.59 18.82 -10.92
C ASP A 13 -10.35 17.90 -11.89
N LYS A 14 -9.68 17.48 -12.97
CA LYS A 14 -10.27 16.56 -13.93
C LYS A 14 -10.67 15.20 -13.31
N ILE A 15 -9.89 14.69 -12.37
CA ILE A 15 -10.21 13.47 -11.62
C ILE A 15 -11.43 13.72 -10.74
N LYS A 16 -11.45 14.83 -10.00
CA LYS A 16 -12.54 15.18 -9.07
C LYS A 16 -13.85 15.50 -9.81
N ASP A 17 -13.78 16.17 -10.95
CA ASP A 17 -14.98 16.55 -11.71
C ASP A 17 -15.64 15.38 -12.44
N TYR A 18 -14.86 14.39 -12.85
CA TYR A 18 -15.37 13.34 -13.76
C TYR A 18 -15.27 11.91 -13.24
N LEU A 19 -14.29 11.60 -12.40
CA LEU A 19 -14.03 10.21 -12.01
C LEU A 19 -14.51 9.85 -10.62
N ILE A 20 -14.57 10.83 -9.72
CA ILE A 20 -14.82 10.57 -8.30
C ILE A 20 -15.63 11.71 -7.67
N ASP A 21 -16.66 11.36 -6.93
CA ASP A 21 -17.42 12.27 -6.08
C ASP A 21 -16.96 12.07 -4.63
N ILE A 22 -16.37 13.09 -4.01
CA ILE A 22 -15.82 13.05 -2.66
C ILE A 22 -16.67 13.93 -1.76
N LYS A 23 -17.18 13.35 -0.67
CA LYS A 23 -17.98 14.06 0.33
C LYS A 23 -17.09 14.72 1.39
N GLU A 24 -17.70 15.57 2.23
CA GLU A 24 -17.00 16.28 3.28
C GLU A 24 -16.41 15.34 4.35
N ASP A 25 -17.07 14.23 4.61
CA ASP A 25 -16.63 13.17 5.52
C ASP A 25 -15.55 12.24 4.92
N GLY A 26 -15.15 12.48 3.68
CA GLY A 26 -14.18 11.66 2.95
C GLY A 26 -14.79 10.42 2.30
N THR A 27 -16.07 10.12 2.49
CA THR A 27 -16.72 9.08 1.70
C THR A 27 -16.70 9.46 0.23
N PHE A 28 -16.57 8.49 -0.65
CA PHE A 28 -16.43 8.75 -2.08
C PHE A 28 -17.14 7.72 -2.94
N ARG A 29 -17.44 8.12 -4.16
CA ARG A 29 -18.02 7.25 -5.17
C ARG A 29 -17.34 7.46 -6.51
N LEU A 30 -16.87 6.36 -7.13
CA LEU A 30 -16.33 6.40 -8.48
C LEU A 30 -17.46 6.40 -9.53
N ASP A 31 -17.32 7.19 -10.59
CA ASP A 31 -18.14 7.02 -11.79
C ASP A 31 -17.64 5.80 -12.56
N ILE A 32 -18.30 4.67 -12.31
CA ILE A 32 -17.95 3.38 -12.91
C ILE A 32 -18.02 3.39 -14.44
N SER A 33 -18.72 4.36 -15.05
CA SER A 33 -18.81 4.46 -16.52
C SER A 33 -17.43 4.70 -17.19
N TYR A 34 -16.44 5.20 -16.45
CA TYR A 34 -15.07 5.40 -16.94
C TYR A 34 -14.21 4.13 -16.85
N PHE A 35 -14.62 3.15 -16.04
CA PHE A 35 -13.85 1.97 -15.70
C PHE A 35 -14.45 0.70 -16.30
N LYS A 36 -13.65 -0.35 -16.40
CA LYS A 36 -14.10 -1.66 -16.95
C LYS A 36 -13.67 -2.86 -16.11
N TYR A 37 -12.99 -2.66 -14.99
CA TYR A 37 -12.52 -3.75 -14.14
C TYR A 37 -13.64 -4.65 -13.60
N HIS A 38 -14.87 -4.12 -13.51
CA HIS A 38 -16.05 -4.86 -13.06
C HIS A 38 -16.67 -5.77 -14.15
N ARG A 39 -16.19 -5.68 -15.41
CA ARG A 39 -16.76 -6.43 -16.55
C ARG A 39 -15.70 -7.15 -17.40
N GLY A 40 -14.43 -7.17 -16.98
CA GLY A 40 -13.37 -7.81 -17.76
C GLY A 40 -11.98 -7.47 -17.29
N PHE A 41 -10.99 -7.85 -18.08
CA PHE A 41 -9.57 -7.72 -17.74
C PHE A 41 -8.94 -6.33 -18.00
N ARG A 42 -9.74 -5.35 -18.37
CA ARG A 42 -9.26 -3.98 -18.61
C ARG A 42 -9.68 -3.07 -17.46
N MET A 43 -8.75 -2.27 -16.95
CA MET A 43 -9.03 -1.34 -15.86
C MET A 43 -9.88 -0.15 -16.32
N THR A 44 -9.55 0.47 -17.47
CA THR A 44 -10.16 1.71 -17.93
C THR A 44 -11.00 1.52 -19.21
N GLY A 45 -12.03 2.36 -19.38
CA GLY A 45 -12.95 2.34 -20.50
C GLY A 45 -12.64 3.41 -21.57
N ARG A 46 -13.37 3.38 -22.68
CA ARG A 46 -13.25 4.38 -23.77
C ARG A 46 -13.52 5.80 -23.27
N LYS A 47 -14.44 5.99 -22.32
CA LYS A 47 -14.78 7.28 -21.72
C LYS A 47 -13.58 7.87 -20.98
N PHE A 48 -12.83 7.05 -20.24
CA PHE A 48 -11.58 7.43 -19.58
C PHE A 48 -10.53 7.89 -20.61
N HIS A 49 -10.34 7.09 -21.66
CA HIS A 49 -9.34 7.42 -22.70
C HIS A 49 -9.69 8.72 -23.43
N LYS A 50 -10.96 8.98 -23.69
CA LYS A 50 -11.43 10.24 -24.29
C LYS A 50 -11.20 11.42 -23.33
N LEU A 51 -11.47 11.25 -22.04
CA LEU A 51 -11.28 12.29 -21.03
C LEU A 51 -9.82 12.78 -20.98
N PHE A 52 -8.88 11.85 -21.03
CA PHE A 52 -7.44 12.18 -20.97
C PHE A 52 -6.77 12.32 -22.34
N GLY A 53 -7.51 12.10 -23.45
CA GLY A 53 -6.99 12.21 -24.80
C GLY A 53 -5.88 11.20 -25.13
N ARG A 54 -5.86 10.05 -24.46
CA ARG A 54 -4.82 9.02 -24.58
C ARG A 54 -5.41 7.62 -24.62
N THR A 55 -4.79 6.74 -25.40
CA THR A 55 -5.04 5.29 -25.34
C THR A 55 -4.33 4.66 -24.15
N PRO A 56 -4.77 3.48 -23.68
CA PRO A 56 -4.05 2.75 -22.64
C PRO A 56 -2.60 2.49 -23.06
N ARG A 57 -1.68 2.59 -22.09
CA ARG A 57 -0.30 2.15 -22.31
C ARG A 57 -0.28 0.65 -22.62
N GLN A 58 0.46 0.26 -23.61
CA GLN A 58 0.79 -1.15 -23.82
C GLN A 58 1.86 -1.57 -22.83
N GLY A 59 1.86 -2.84 -22.43
CA GLY A 59 2.88 -3.38 -21.56
C GLY A 59 4.29 -3.11 -22.10
N GLU A 60 5.26 -2.92 -21.23
CA GLU A 60 6.69 -2.69 -21.53
C GLU A 60 7.00 -1.45 -22.39
N THR A 61 6.01 -0.60 -22.72
CA THR A 61 6.28 0.66 -23.40
C THR A 61 6.80 1.72 -22.41
N GLU A 62 7.50 2.72 -22.94
CA GLU A 62 8.08 3.81 -22.15
C GLU A 62 7.03 4.60 -21.35
N LEU A 63 7.39 4.94 -20.11
CA LEU A 63 6.61 5.84 -19.26
C LEU A 63 6.87 7.28 -19.69
N THR A 64 5.82 8.03 -19.98
CA THR A 64 5.89 9.43 -20.37
C THR A 64 5.50 10.36 -19.21
N GLN A 65 5.80 11.64 -19.33
CA GLN A 65 5.40 12.66 -18.34
C GLN A 65 3.90 12.61 -18.03
N PHE A 66 3.05 12.30 -19.02
CA PHE A 66 1.61 12.13 -18.79
C PHE A 66 1.29 11.06 -17.74
N HIS A 67 1.99 9.94 -17.75
CA HIS A 67 1.77 8.86 -16.76
C HIS A 67 2.23 9.28 -15.36
N MET A 68 3.33 10.04 -15.29
CA MET A 68 3.86 10.60 -14.05
C MET A 68 2.89 11.62 -13.46
N ASP A 69 2.38 12.53 -14.28
CA ASP A 69 1.42 13.57 -13.88
C ASP A 69 0.08 12.97 -13.44
N LEU A 70 -0.38 11.92 -14.12
CA LEU A 70 -1.59 11.21 -13.72
C LEU A 70 -1.40 10.49 -12.37
N ALA A 71 -0.23 9.88 -12.16
CA ALA A 71 0.14 9.24 -10.90
C ALA A 71 0.25 10.25 -9.75
N ALA A 72 0.86 11.41 -9.99
CA ALA A 72 0.93 12.51 -9.04
C ALA A 72 -0.48 13.04 -8.69
N SER A 73 -1.33 13.16 -9.69
CA SER A 73 -2.70 13.67 -9.50
C SER A 73 -3.55 12.72 -8.66
N ILE A 74 -3.50 11.41 -8.92
CA ILE A 74 -4.25 10.45 -8.10
C ILE A 74 -3.69 10.34 -6.69
N GLN A 75 -2.38 10.55 -6.51
CA GLN A 75 -1.76 10.60 -5.18
C GLN A 75 -2.35 11.74 -4.35
N VAL A 76 -2.46 12.95 -4.89
CA VAL A 76 -3.06 14.11 -4.21
C VAL A 76 -4.52 13.85 -3.85
N VAL A 77 -5.30 13.30 -4.77
CA VAL A 77 -6.71 12.94 -4.50
C VAL A 77 -6.82 11.88 -3.40
N THR A 78 -5.93 10.88 -3.40
CA THR A 78 -5.90 9.85 -2.35
C THR A 78 -5.59 10.44 -0.98
N GLU A 79 -4.62 11.34 -0.91
CA GLU A 79 -4.25 12.03 0.32
C GLU A 79 -5.41 12.85 0.88
N GLU A 80 -6.12 13.60 0.02
CA GLU A 80 -7.31 14.36 0.42
C GLU A 80 -8.39 13.45 1.03
N ILE A 81 -8.68 12.32 0.39
CA ILE A 81 -9.67 11.36 0.87
C ILE A 81 -9.25 10.80 2.23
N VAL A 82 -8.00 10.34 2.35
CA VAL A 82 -7.49 9.76 3.60
C VAL A 82 -7.58 10.77 4.75
N LEU A 83 -7.20 12.03 4.51
CA LEU A 83 -7.28 13.07 5.54
C LEU A 83 -8.72 13.42 5.94
N LYS A 84 -9.63 13.52 4.97
CA LYS A 84 -11.06 13.77 5.26
C LYS A 84 -11.66 12.62 6.07
N MET A 85 -11.45 11.38 5.65
CA MET A 85 -11.92 10.21 6.38
C MET A 85 -11.36 10.14 7.81
N ALA A 86 -10.09 10.46 7.98
CA ALA A 86 -9.44 10.47 9.28
C ALA A 86 -10.03 11.55 10.21
N LYS A 87 -10.26 12.76 9.70
CA LYS A 87 -10.91 13.86 10.46
C LYS A 87 -12.33 13.48 10.87
N SER A 88 -13.13 13.00 9.93
CA SER A 88 -14.50 12.56 10.20
C SER A 88 -14.55 11.44 11.23
N LEU A 89 -13.69 10.42 11.09
CA LEU A 89 -13.60 9.31 12.04
C LEU A 89 -13.22 9.79 13.46
N ARG A 90 -12.27 10.73 13.54
CA ARG A 90 -11.85 11.31 14.82
C ARG A 90 -12.98 12.09 15.49
N GLU A 91 -13.73 12.87 14.70
CA GLU A 91 -14.87 13.66 15.18
C GLU A 91 -16.03 12.76 15.65
N GLU A 92 -16.34 11.73 14.88
CA GLU A 92 -17.43 10.80 15.18
C GLU A 92 -17.15 9.93 16.41
N THR A 93 -15.94 9.42 16.55
CA THR A 93 -15.61 8.42 17.59
C THR A 93 -14.99 9.03 18.84
N GLY A 94 -14.33 10.17 18.74
CA GLY A 94 -13.53 10.75 19.81
C GLY A 94 -12.26 9.95 20.16
N ILE A 95 -12.00 8.82 19.46
CA ILE A 95 -10.88 7.91 19.75
C ILE A 95 -9.57 8.55 19.26
N LYS A 96 -8.54 8.48 20.09
CA LYS A 96 -7.25 9.13 19.86
C LYS A 96 -6.25 8.31 19.07
N ASN A 97 -6.46 7.01 18.96
CA ASN A 97 -5.56 6.07 18.31
C ASN A 97 -6.20 5.55 17.02
N LEU A 98 -5.43 5.54 15.94
CA LEU A 98 -5.88 5.07 14.62
C LEU A 98 -5.15 3.79 14.23
N CYS A 99 -5.89 2.80 13.77
CA CYS A 99 -5.35 1.63 13.09
C CYS A 99 -5.71 1.68 11.61
N LEU A 100 -4.70 1.48 10.75
CA LEU A 100 -4.85 1.44 9.30
C LEU A 100 -4.57 0.03 8.77
N ALA A 101 -5.44 -0.46 7.89
CA ALA A 101 -5.28 -1.69 7.14
C ALA A 101 -5.84 -1.53 5.72
N GLY A 102 -5.51 -2.46 4.82
CA GLY A 102 -5.83 -2.38 3.40
C GLY A 102 -4.64 -1.88 2.57
N GLY A 103 -4.65 -2.14 1.26
CA GLY A 103 -3.51 -1.81 0.38
C GLY A 103 -3.13 -0.33 0.38
N VAL A 104 -4.11 0.59 0.50
CA VAL A 104 -3.87 2.04 0.57
C VAL A 104 -3.18 2.44 1.88
N ALA A 105 -3.32 1.67 2.96
CA ALA A 105 -2.63 1.92 4.23
C ALA A 105 -1.10 1.82 4.12
N LEU A 106 -0.56 1.26 3.04
CA LEU A 106 0.88 1.24 2.74
C LEU A 106 1.36 2.50 1.99
N ASN A 107 0.49 3.49 1.77
CA ASN A 107 0.86 4.75 1.16
C ASN A 107 1.60 5.64 2.18
N CYS A 108 2.93 5.50 2.24
CA CYS A 108 3.77 6.21 3.21
C CYS A 108 3.65 7.74 3.12
N VAL A 109 3.38 8.30 1.94
CA VAL A 109 3.21 9.75 1.75
C VAL A 109 1.90 10.23 2.38
N ALA A 110 0.79 9.54 2.14
CA ALA A 110 -0.49 9.84 2.78
C ALA A 110 -0.42 9.66 4.31
N ASN A 111 0.26 8.59 4.77
CA ASN A 111 0.47 8.33 6.18
C ASN A 111 1.34 9.41 6.86
N GLY A 112 2.38 9.88 6.17
CA GLY A 112 3.21 10.98 6.65
C GLY A 112 2.43 12.29 6.80
N LYS A 113 1.57 12.61 5.83
CA LYS A 113 0.66 13.77 5.93
C LYS A 113 -0.35 13.62 7.07
N LEU A 114 -0.93 12.44 7.22
CA LEU A 114 -1.85 12.14 8.30
C LEU A 114 -1.19 12.34 9.68
N LEU A 115 0.06 11.92 9.83
CA LEU A 115 0.84 12.13 11.05
C LEU A 115 1.11 13.62 11.29
N GLN A 116 1.47 14.37 10.25
CA GLN A 116 1.75 15.81 10.35
C GLN A 116 0.52 16.65 10.73
N GLU A 117 -0.68 16.21 10.34
CA GLU A 117 -1.95 16.88 10.70
C GLU A 117 -2.33 16.71 12.19
N ASN A 118 -1.64 15.83 12.94
CA ASN A 118 -1.87 15.59 14.37
C ASN A 118 -3.35 15.30 14.74
N ILE A 119 -4.08 14.61 13.84
CA ILE A 119 -5.49 14.26 14.06
C ILE A 119 -5.61 13.18 15.15
N PHE A 120 -4.65 12.28 15.20
CA PHE A 120 -4.56 11.19 16.17
C PHE A 120 -3.27 11.28 16.97
N ASP A 121 -3.32 10.85 18.24
CA ASP A 121 -2.15 10.81 19.12
C ASP A 121 -1.19 9.69 18.67
N GLU A 122 -1.75 8.54 18.26
CA GLU A 122 -0.99 7.38 17.78
C GLU A 122 -1.61 6.80 16.50
N ILE A 123 -0.76 6.41 15.57
CA ILE A 123 -1.16 5.76 14.31
C ILE A 123 -0.43 4.43 14.19
N TRP A 124 -1.17 3.34 14.09
CA TRP A 124 -0.63 2.02 13.82
C TRP A 124 -1.04 1.53 12.43
N ILE A 125 -0.07 1.07 11.67
CA ILE A 125 -0.29 0.56 10.31
C ILE A 125 0.04 -0.93 10.31
N GLN A 126 -0.93 -1.76 9.91
CA GLN A 126 -0.70 -3.19 9.77
C GLN A 126 0.42 -3.43 8.74
N PRO A 127 1.54 -4.04 9.12
CA PRO A 127 2.66 -4.26 8.19
C PRO A 127 2.27 -5.09 6.96
N ALA A 128 1.43 -6.09 7.13
CA ALA A 128 0.85 -6.89 6.04
C ALA A 128 -0.52 -6.34 5.61
N SER A 129 -0.64 -5.03 5.36
CA SER A 129 -1.92 -4.36 5.08
C SER A 129 -2.61 -4.80 3.80
N GLY A 130 -1.87 -5.33 2.81
CA GLY A 130 -2.42 -5.79 1.55
C GLY A 130 -3.09 -7.16 1.64
N ASP A 131 -3.12 -7.87 0.52
CA ASP A 131 -3.80 -9.16 0.38
C ASP A 131 -3.30 -10.22 1.36
N ALA A 132 -2.00 -10.22 1.69
CA ALA A 132 -1.42 -11.15 2.66
C ALA A 132 -2.03 -11.03 4.06
N GLY A 133 -2.38 -9.83 4.49
CA GLY A 133 -3.02 -9.58 5.80
C GLY A 133 -4.44 -10.10 5.89
N SER A 134 -5.10 -10.34 4.77
CA SER A 134 -6.45 -10.91 4.76
C SER A 134 -6.47 -12.32 5.37
N ALA A 135 -5.43 -13.13 5.16
CA ALA A 135 -5.32 -14.45 5.74
C ALA A 135 -5.19 -14.38 7.28
N LEU A 136 -4.34 -13.48 7.78
CA LEU A 136 -4.21 -13.24 9.21
C LEU A 136 -5.53 -12.72 9.82
N GLY A 137 -6.17 -11.76 9.16
CA GLY A 137 -7.45 -11.21 9.60
C GLY A 137 -8.56 -12.28 9.64
N ALA A 138 -8.66 -13.13 8.63
CA ALA A 138 -9.61 -14.21 8.59
C ALA A 138 -9.38 -15.22 9.73
N ALA A 139 -8.12 -15.56 10.02
CA ALA A 139 -7.79 -16.44 11.14
C ALA A 139 -8.19 -15.83 12.48
N LEU A 140 -7.93 -14.55 12.70
CA LEU A 140 -8.30 -13.84 13.93
C LEU A 140 -9.83 -13.70 14.10
N VAL A 141 -10.56 -13.43 13.01
CA VAL A 141 -12.03 -13.44 13.02
C VAL A 141 -12.56 -14.82 13.36
N GLY A 142 -12.04 -15.87 12.74
CA GLY A 142 -12.39 -17.25 13.06
C GLY A 142 -12.14 -17.59 14.54
N TRP A 143 -11.01 -17.18 15.08
CA TRP A 143 -10.66 -17.45 16.47
C TRP A 143 -11.49 -16.64 17.46
N HIS A 144 -11.54 -15.34 17.33
CA HIS A 144 -12.17 -14.47 18.33
C HIS A 144 -13.69 -14.33 18.15
N GLN A 145 -14.19 -14.25 16.91
CA GLN A 145 -15.62 -14.02 16.69
C GLN A 145 -16.40 -15.33 16.53
N HIS A 146 -15.89 -16.27 15.72
CA HIS A 146 -16.62 -17.53 15.48
C HIS A 146 -16.45 -18.50 16.65
N GLN A 147 -15.20 -18.71 17.12
CA GLN A 147 -14.90 -19.58 18.25
C GLN A 147 -15.05 -18.90 19.63
N LYS A 148 -15.37 -17.60 19.64
CA LYS A 148 -15.59 -16.80 20.86
C LYS A 148 -14.45 -16.86 21.87
N GLN A 149 -13.21 -17.02 21.39
CA GLN A 149 -12.03 -17.01 22.25
C GLN A 149 -11.72 -15.59 22.70
N GLU A 150 -11.43 -15.41 23.97
CA GLU A 150 -11.08 -14.11 24.52
C GLU A 150 -9.80 -13.58 23.89
N ARG A 151 -9.75 -12.26 23.74
CA ARG A 151 -8.54 -11.56 23.29
C ARG A 151 -7.65 -11.29 24.50
N VAL A 152 -6.52 -11.98 24.56
CA VAL A 152 -5.46 -11.68 25.52
C VAL A 152 -4.53 -10.65 24.91
N VAL A 153 -4.52 -9.43 25.48
CA VAL A 153 -3.62 -8.37 25.04
C VAL A 153 -2.23 -8.62 25.64
N ASN A 154 -1.24 -8.71 24.77
CA ASN A 154 0.16 -8.76 25.16
C ASN A 154 0.78 -7.38 24.92
N THR A 155 1.54 -6.85 25.89
CA THR A 155 2.25 -5.58 25.77
C THR A 155 3.54 -5.69 24.95
N SER A 156 4.02 -6.91 24.70
CA SER A 156 5.13 -7.16 23.78
C SER A 156 4.61 -7.28 22.35
N ASP A 157 5.47 -6.99 21.36
CA ASP A 157 5.14 -7.14 19.95
C ASP A 157 4.89 -8.60 19.58
N SER A 158 3.60 -9.01 19.55
CA SER A 158 3.20 -10.35 19.14
C SER A 158 3.40 -10.60 17.64
N MET A 159 3.61 -9.57 16.85
CA MET A 159 3.99 -9.65 15.43
C MET A 159 5.50 -9.87 15.23
N LYS A 160 6.31 -9.78 16.30
CA LYS A 160 7.78 -10.00 16.25
C LYS A 160 8.47 -9.22 15.13
N GLY A 161 8.11 -7.95 14.95
CA GLY A 161 8.59 -7.13 13.84
C GLY A 161 8.22 -7.67 12.46
N THR A 162 7.17 -8.48 12.36
CA THR A 162 6.70 -9.20 11.16
C THR A 162 7.54 -10.42 10.75
N TYR A 163 8.53 -10.81 11.52
CA TYR A 163 9.31 -12.03 11.32
C TYR A 163 8.52 -13.26 11.82
N LEU A 164 7.48 -13.64 11.08
CA LEU A 164 6.58 -14.77 11.43
C LEU A 164 6.89 -16.07 10.69
N GLY A 165 7.87 -16.03 9.78
CA GLY A 165 8.32 -17.20 9.03
C GLY A 165 9.28 -18.09 9.83
N PRO A 166 9.75 -19.19 9.24
CA PRO A 166 10.77 -20.03 9.84
C PRO A 166 12.09 -19.25 10.00
N GLU A 167 12.78 -19.52 11.09
CA GLU A 167 14.06 -18.93 11.41
C GLU A 167 15.19 -19.96 11.15
N PHE A 168 16.26 -19.51 10.53
CA PHE A 168 17.47 -20.31 10.32
C PHE A 168 18.65 -19.56 10.93
N SER A 169 19.46 -20.26 11.72
CA SER A 169 20.68 -19.68 12.28
C SER A 169 21.74 -19.49 11.17
N ASN A 170 22.67 -18.55 11.39
CA ASN A 170 23.80 -18.37 10.47
C ASN A 170 24.62 -19.67 10.31
N VAL A 171 24.69 -20.48 11.35
CA VAL A 171 25.38 -21.78 11.31
C VAL A 171 24.64 -22.75 10.40
N ASP A 172 23.31 -22.84 10.48
CA ASP A 172 22.51 -23.69 9.62
C ASP A 172 22.64 -23.28 8.14
N ILE A 173 22.64 -21.95 7.89
CA ILE A 173 22.79 -21.39 6.54
C ILE A 173 24.18 -21.75 5.97
N VAL A 174 25.25 -21.54 6.75
CA VAL A 174 26.62 -21.85 6.30
C VAL A 174 26.76 -23.34 6.01
N ASN A 175 26.33 -24.22 6.95
CA ASN A 175 26.39 -25.65 6.76
C ASN A 175 25.65 -26.11 5.51
N TYR A 176 24.47 -25.55 5.26
CA TYR A 176 23.70 -25.87 4.07
C TYR A 176 24.42 -25.43 2.77
N LEU A 177 24.95 -24.20 2.74
CA LEU A 177 25.68 -23.69 1.59
C LEU A 177 26.96 -24.50 1.29
N GLU A 178 27.70 -24.93 2.34
CA GLU A 178 28.84 -25.84 2.21
C GLU A 178 28.43 -27.20 1.66
N GLN A 179 27.33 -27.77 2.19
CA GLN A 179 26.82 -29.06 1.73
C GLN A 179 26.48 -29.07 0.24
N ILE A 180 25.84 -28.01 -0.26
CA ILE A 180 25.49 -27.87 -1.68
C ILE A 180 26.64 -27.29 -2.52
N LYS A 181 27.80 -27.02 -1.91
CA LYS A 181 28.99 -26.42 -2.55
C LYS A 181 28.68 -25.10 -3.27
N ALA A 182 27.76 -24.31 -2.75
CA ALA A 182 27.48 -22.99 -3.28
C ALA A 182 28.60 -22.01 -2.94
N PRO A 183 29.07 -21.18 -3.86
CA PRO A 183 30.00 -20.10 -3.53
C PRO A 183 29.27 -19.03 -2.70
N PHE A 184 29.84 -18.65 -1.55
CA PHE A 184 29.26 -17.58 -0.72
C PHE A 184 30.38 -16.79 -0.01
N HIS A 185 30.02 -15.59 0.39
CA HIS A 185 30.85 -14.74 1.25
C HIS A 185 30.02 -14.30 2.45
N THR A 186 30.63 -14.34 3.62
CA THR A 186 30.01 -13.82 4.84
C THR A 186 30.36 -12.36 4.99
N ASN A 187 29.36 -11.50 5.19
CA ASN A 187 29.53 -10.10 5.52
C ASN A 187 28.70 -9.77 6.76
N ASN A 188 29.32 -9.15 7.74
CA ASN A 188 28.71 -8.78 9.01
C ASN A 188 28.11 -7.37 9.01
N ASP A 189 28.30 -6.60 7.91
CA ASP A 189 27.72 -5.27 7.76
C ASP A 189 26.58 -5.29 6.71
N PRO A 190 25.31 -5.25 7.17
CA PRO A 190 24.15 -5.25 6.27
C PRO A 190 24.12 -4.02 5.35
N ALA A 191 24.60 -2.87 5.79
CA ALA A 191 24.61 -1.65 5.00
C ALA A 191 25.56 -1.77 3.80
N VAL A 192 26.77 -2.32 4.03
CA VAL A 192 27.73 -2.58 2.97
C VAL A 192 27.21 -3.65 2.00
N SER A 193 26.60 -4.72 2.51
CA SER A 193 26.00 -5.76 1.68
C SER A 193 24.91 -5.20 0.77
N TYR A 194 24.02 -4.36 1.31
CA TYR A 194 22.91 -3.77 0.57
C TYR A 194 23.40 -2.84 -0.57
N THR A 195 24.44 -2.05 -0.34
CA THR A 195 24.99 -1.14 -1.36
C THR A 195 25.66 -1.88 -2.53
N HIS A 196 26.10 -3.12 -2.31
CA HIS A 196 26.78 -3.95 -3.32
C HIS A 196 25.86 -4.99 -3.96
N LEU A 197 24.65 -5.20 -3.41
CA LEU A 197 23.66 -6.09 -4.03
C LEU A 197 23.04 -5.44 -5.26
N THR A 198 23.33 -6.00 -6.42
CA THR A 198 22.55 -5.73 -7.62
C THR A 198 21.29 -6.58 -7.55
N LEU A 199 20.17 -5.98 -7.16
CA LEU A 199 18.88 -6.67 -7.18
C LEU A 199 18.51 -6.92 -8.63
N PRO A 200 18.24 -8.18 -9.04
CA PRO A 200 17.70 -8.43 -10.36
C PRO A 200 16.34 -7.77 -10.45
N THR A 201 16.20 -6.82 -11.35
CA THR A 201 14.90 -6.30 -11.74
C THR A 201 14.22 -7.40 -12.55
N THR A 202 13.49 -8.28 -11.88
CA THR A 202 12.59 -9.20 -12.58
C THR A 202 11.48 -8.38 -13.21
N PRO A 203 11.34 -8.38 -14.54
CA PRO A 203 10.13 -7.84 -15.14
C PRO A 203 8.97 -8.68 -14.61
N TYR A 204 8.00 -8.03 -14.00
CA TYR A 204 6.75 -8.69 -13.67
C TYR A 204 6.05 -9.03 -14.98
N VAL A 205 6.00 -10.31 -15.27
CA VAL A 205 5.28 -10.86 -16.43
C VAL A 205 3.77 -10.76 -16.17
#